data_e43b4d5fd87f31442557138960f94667
#
_entry.id   e43b4d5fd87f31442557138960f94667
#
_cell.length_a   1.000
_cell.length_b   1.000
_cell.length_c   1.000
_cell.angle_alpha   90.00
_cell.angle_beta   90.00
_cell.angle_gamma   90.00
#
_symmetry.space_group_name_H-M   'P 1'
#
loop_
_entity.id
_entity.type
_entity.pdbx_description
1 polymer ?
#
loop_
_entity_poly.entity_id
_entity_poly.type
_entity_poly.pdbx_seq_one_letter_code
_entity_poly.pdbx_strand_id
1 'polypeptide(L)'
;LENIWEGFEPYTPAVNTNTDYIRYELTLQPTDFMFFGAGFGNECSDMTFVREPVIQWDNDDRASIIEKEKVILIPGSSVKGALAHRTAYHYNKLKGCFADGKSAEELQEHVGKQNGAVKLLFGSEGDNKGKNKRRGSLLISDIIQRQTKEIEKKVLNHVKIDRFTGGAVTGALFSEEVLYAHEISFILEILLDKAAITEFKEDKEDKENNVDKNKALKAFETALTDLCKGYLPLGGGVNRGNGTFTGSLKKDGDTIYEYK
;
A
#
# COMPACT_ATOMS: atom_id res chain seq x y z
N LEU A 1 40.01 -23.20 8.92
CA LEU A 1 38.91 -22.97 7.95
C LEU A 1 39.52 -22.15 6.82
N GLU A 2 39.83 -22.81 5.70
CA GLU A 2 40.24 -22.16 4.48
C GLU A 2 39.15 -21.17 4.09
N ASN A 3 39.55 -19.98 3.67
CA ASN A 3 38.63 -18.92 3.28
C ASN A 3 37.94 -19.34 1.98
N ILE A 4 36.73 -19.90 2.08
CA ILE A 4 35.96 -20.40 0.94
C ILE A 4 35.56 -19.28 -0.04
N TRP A 5 35.88 -18.04 0.29
CA TRP A 5 35.62 -16.85 -0.54
C TRP A 5 36.84 -16.40 -1.37
N GLU A 6 38.01 -17.08 -1.22
CA GLU A 6 39.15 -16.82 -2.10
C GLU A 6 38.80 -17.26 -3.54
N GLY A 7 38.78 -16.30 -4.45
CA GLY A 7 38.49 -16.53 -5.87
C GLY A 7 37.09 -16.12 -6.32
N PHE A 8 36.25 -15.58 -5.44
CA PHE A 8 35.01 -14.92 -5.85
C PHE A 8 35.29 -13.49 -6.24
N GLU A 9 35.09 -13.16 -7.51
CA GLU A 9 35.01 -11.76 -7.96
C GLU A 9 33.73 -11.13 -7.36
N PRO A 10 33.81 -9.94 -6.75
CA PRO A 10 32.62 -9.25 -6.28
C PRO A 10 31.65 -9.03 -7.43
N TYR A 11 30.40 -9.48 -7.31
CA TYR A 11 29.38 -9.16 -8.29
C TYR A 11 29.17 -7.65 -8.31
N THR A 12 29.61 -7.01 -9.40
CA THR A 12 29.27 -5.64 -9.68
C THR A 12 27.98 -5.65 -10.49
N PRO A 13 26.84 -5.25 -9.91
CA PRO A 13 25.60 -5.16 -10.68
C PRO A 13 25.86 -4.26 -11.88
N ALA A 14 25.58 -4.74 -13.09
CA ALA A 14 25.51 -3.85 -14.24
C ALA A 14 24.56 -2.71 -13.86
N VAL A 15 24.99 -1.46 -14.11
CA VAL A 15 24.10 -0.30 -13.98
C VAL A 15 22.97 -0.51 -14.98
N ASN A 16 21.94 -1.19 -14.53
CA ASN A 16 20.79 -1.51 -15.33
C ASN A 16 19.97 -0.21 -15.39
N THR A 17 20.14 0.56 -16.46
CA THR A 17 19.20 1.61 -16.85
C THR A 17 17.93 0.89 -17.28
N ASN A 18 17.18 0.34 -16.32
CA ASN A 18 16.09 -0.57 -16.59
C ASN A 18 14.90 0.22 -17.13
N THR A 19 14.82 0.32 -18.44
CA THR A 19 13.72 0.95 -19.19
C THR A 19 12.44 0.11 -19.15
N ASP A 20 12.48 -1.10 -18.57
CA ASP A 20 11.36 -2.04 -18.53
C ASP A 20 10.33 -1.72 -17.47
N TYR A 21 10.67 -0.84 -16.53
CA TYR A 21 9.77 -0.38 -15.47
C TYR A 21 9.42 1.10 -15.62
N ILE A 22 8.22 1.46 -15.20
CA ILE A 22 7.84 2.83 -14.86
C ILE A 22 8.00 2.97 -13.36
N ARG A 23 8.74 3.97 -12.90
CA ARG A 23 8.92 4.27 -11.48
C ARG A 23 7.98 5.37 -11.04
N TYR A 24 7.19 5.09 -10.02
CA TYR A 24 6.42 6.09 -9.30
C TYR A 24 7.06 6.30 -7.92
N GLU A 25 7.26 7.56 -7.56
CA GLU A 25 7.78 7.97 -6.26
C GLU A 25 6.78 8.93 -5.62
N LEU A 26 6.26 8.57 -4.46
CA LEU A 26 5.39 9.41 -3.67
C LEU A 26 6.13 9.88 -2.43
N THR A 27 6.15 11.20 -2.21
CA THR A 27 6.59 11.79 -0.95
C THR A 27 5.34 12.13 -0.16
N LEU A 28 5.06 11.37 0.90
CA LEU A 28 3.82 11.41 1.67
C LEU A 28 4.06 12.00 3.05
N GLN A 29 3.28 12.97 3.45
CA GLN A 29 3.29 13.57 4.76
C GLN A 29 1.96 13.29 5.46
N PRO A 30 1.95 12.65 6.65
CA PRO A 30 0.70 12.44 7.39
C PRO A 30 0.16 13.78 7.88
N THR A 31 -1.15 13.96 7.78
CA THR A 31 -1.82 15.19 8.23
C THR A 31 -2.24 15.11 9.69
N ASP A 32 -2.34 13.90 10.25
CA ASP A 32 -2.74 13.63 11.61
C ASP A 32 -2.22 12.23 12.03
N PHE A 33 -2.91 11.58 12.97
CA PHE A 33 -2.55 10.24 13.43
C PHE A 33 -2.56 9.22 12.31
N MET A 34 -1.64 8.25 12.40
CA MET A 34 -1.61 7.07 11.55
C MET A 34 -1.52 5.81 12.39
N PHE A 35 -2.14 4.72 11.90
CA PHE A 35 -2.15 3.44 12.56
C PHE A 35 -2.08 2.29 11.55
N PHE A 36 -1.01 1.49 11.64
CA PHE A 36 -0.86 0.26 10.88
C PHE A 36 -0.70 -0.88 11.88
N GLY A 37 -1.79 -1.57 12.16
CA GLY A 37 -1.88 -2.50 13.28
C GLY A 37 -1.00 -3.73 13.13
N ALA A 38 -0.34 -4.13 14.22
CA ALA A 38 0.43 -5.37 14.34
C ALA A 38 -0.46 -6.61 14.55
N GLY A 39 -1.75 -6.41 14.89
CA GLY A 39 -2.68 -7.49 15.19
C GLY A 39 -2.67 -7.93 16.66
N PHE A 40 -1.80 -7.36 17.49
CA PHE A 40 -1.73 -7.63 18.95
C PHE A 40 -1.25 -6.38 19.68
N GLY A 41 -1.46 -6.38 21.00
CA GLY A 41 -1.11 -5.28 21.89
C GLY A 41 0.21 -5.49 22.65
N ASN A 42 0.43 -4.61 23.62
CA ASN A 42 1.52 -4.66 24.59
C ASN A 42 0.96 -4.40 26.01
N GLU A 43 1.82 -4.17 27.00
CA GLU A 43 1.41 -3.90 28.39
C GLU A 43 0.59 -2.62 28.55
N CYS A 44 0.68 -1.68 27.59
CA CYS A 44 0.06 -0.35 27.67
C CYS A 44 -1.16 -0.17 26.76
N SER A 45 -1.32 -1.02 25.75
CA SER A 45 -2.41 -0.89 24.76
C SER A 45 -2.82 -2.25 24.18
N ASP A 46 -4.10 -2.39 23.87
CA ASP A 46 -4.66 -3.62 23.27
C ASP A 46 -4.22 -3.82 21.84
N MET A 47 -3.89 -2.73 21.17
CA MET A 47 -3.43 -2.74 19.78
C MET A 47 -2.23 -1.82 19.60
N THR A 48 -1.16 -2.36 19.03
CA THR A 48 0.04 -1.60 18.69
C THR A 48 0.21 -1.50 17.19
N PHE A 49 1.01 -0.56 16.75
CA PHE A 49 1.32 -0.50 15.34
C PHE A 49 2.51 -1.42 14.98
N VAL A 50 2.56 -1.83 13.70
CA VAL A 50 3.51 -2.82 13.22
C VAL A 50 4.95 -2.29 13.26
N ARG A 51 5.86 -3.13 13.72
CA ARG A 51 7.30 -2.86 13.82
C ARG A 51 8.06 -4.12 13.46
N GLU A 52 9.08 -3.97 12.65
CA GLU A 52 9.97 -5.06 12.25
C GLU A 52 11.43 -4.62 12.43
N PRO A 53 12.33 -5.52 12.84
CA PRO A 53 13.74 -5.25 12.81
C PRO A 53 14.22 -5.15 11.35
N VAL A 54 15.11 -4.21 11.07
CA VAL A 54 15.60 -3.96 9.72
C VAL A 54 17.10 -4.19 9.65
N ILE A 55 17.57 -4.88 8.63
CA ILE A 55 18.99 -5.01 8.33
C ILE A 55 19.45 -3.74 7.61
N GLN A 56 20.45 -3.10 8.15
CA GLN A 56 21.15 -1.98 7.53
C GLN A 56 22.58 -2.40 7.19
N TRP A 57 23.01 -2.05 5.99
CA TRP A 57 24.39 -2.20 5.54
C TRP A 57 25.13 -0.86 5.74
N ASP A 58 26.33 -0.92 6.26
CA ASP A 58 27.24 0.24 6.33
C ASP A 58 28.08 0.36 5.05
N ASN A 59 28.92 1.40 4.98
CA ASN A 59 29.78 1.64 3.83
C ASN A 59 30.91 0.59 3.68
N ASP A 60 31.12 -0.26 4.69
CA ASP A 60 32.11 -1.35 4.70
C ASP A 60 31.44 -2.71 4.43
N ASP A 61 30.22 -2.70 3.88
CA ASP A 61 29.42 -3.90 3.60
C ASP A 61 29.13 -4.78 4.83
N ARG A 62 29.12 -4.16 6.04
CA ARG A 62 28.76 -4.86 7.26
C ARG A 62 27.30 -4.70 7.56
N ALA A 63 26.63 -5.83 7.79
CA ALA A 63 25.23 -5.84 8.20
C ALA A 63 25.09 -5.51 9.69
N SER A 64 24.16 -4.63 10.02
CA SER A 64 23.71 -4.38 11.38
C SER A 64 22.19 -4.48 11.47
N ILE A 65 21.67 -4.93 12.60
CA ILE A 65 20.23 -5.01 12.85
C ILE A 65 19.79 -3.76 13.59
N ILE A 66 18.85 -3.01 12.98
CA ILE A 66 18.15 -1.96 13.70
C ILE A 66 16.99 -2.62 14.45
N GLU A 67 16.98 -2.45 15.77
CA GLU A 67 15.92 -2.98 16.62
C GLU A 67 14.55 -2.44 16.20
N LYS A 68 13.53 -3.29 16.29
CA LYS A 68 12.15 -2.97 15.86
C LYS A 68 11.57 -1.71 16.53
N GLU A 69 11.99 -1.40 17.76
CA GLU A 69 11.54 -0.23 18.51
C GLU A 69 11.98 1.09 17.86
N LYS A 70 13.03 1.03 17.05
CA LYS A 70 13.61 2.19 16.34
C LYS A 70 13.13 2.33 14.91
N VAL A 71 12.21 1.47 14.48
CA VAL A 71 11.72 1.42 13.10
C VAL A 71 10.22 1.59 13.07
N ILE A 72 9.75 2.39 12.13
CA ILE A 72 8.35 2.55 11.77
C ILE A 72 8.17 1.91 10.40
N LEU A 73 7.19 1.03 10.30
CA LEU A 73 6.89 0.30 9.09
C LEU A 73 5.48 0.65 8.60
N ILE A 74 5.37 1.08 7.34
CA ILE A 74 4.11 1.09 6.61
C ILE A 74 4.17 -0.06 5.61
N PRO A 75 3.43 -1.15 5.83
CA PRO A 75 3.52 -2.31 4.97
C PRO A 75 3.04 -2.01 3.55
N GLY A 76 3.83 -2.36 2.54
CA GLY A 76 3.45 -2.25 1.14
C GLY A 76 2.18 -3.04 0.81
N SER A 77 1.91 -4.12 1.54
CA SER A 77 0.66 -4.88 1.43
C SER A 77 -0.58 -4.07 1.80
N SER A 78 -0.50 -3.22 2.85
CA SER A 78 -1.58 -2.31 3.23
C SER A 78 -1.81 -1.25 2.16
N VAL A 79 -0.74 -0.67 1.63
CA VAL A 79 -0.80 0.29 0.52
C VAL A 79 -1.39 -0.37 -0.73
N LYS A 80 -0.91 -1.58 -1.07
CA LYS A 80 -1.40 -2.35 -2.22
C LYS A 80 -2.90 -2.59 -2.16
N GLY A 81 -3.43 -2.97 -1.00
CA GLY A 81 -4.86 -3.21 -0.81
C GLY A 81 -5.70 -1.95 -1.05
N ALA A 82 -5.31 -0.83 -0.46
CA ALA A 82 -5.98 0.45 -0.62
C ALA A 82 -5.96 0.94 -2.08
N LEU A 83 -4.78 0.89 -2.73
CA LEU A 83 -4.62 1.28 -4.13
C LEU A 83 -5.42 0.38 -5.07
N ALA A 84 -5.46 -0.93 -4.84
CA ALA A 84 -6.25 -1.84 -5.67
C ALA A 84 -7.73 -1.49 -5.66
N HIS A 85 -8.28 -1.24 -4.47
CA HIS A 85 -9.68 -0.86 -4.32
C HIS A 85 -9.99 0.50 -4.97
N ARG A 86 -9.11 1.50 -4.79
CA ARG A 86 -9.29 2.83 -5.36
C ARG A 86 -9.11 2.83 -6.88
N THR A 87 -8.20 2.02 -7.41
CA THR A 87 -8.02 1.81 -8.84
C THR A 87 -9.26 1.20 -9.48
N ALA A 88 -9.86 0.18 -8.85
CA ALA A 88 -11.11 -0.41 -9.32
C ALA A 88 -12.24 0.63 -9.43
N TYR A 89 -12.37 1.50 -8.41
CA TYR A 89 -13.34 2.58 -8.42
C TYR A 89 -13.15 3.52 -9.62
N HIS A 90 -11.92 4.00 -9.85
CA HIS A 90 -11.64 4.91 -10.96
C HIS A 90 -11.78 4.23 -12.32
N TYR A 91 -11.39 2.96 -12.43
CA TYR A 91 -11.55 2.19 -13.65
C TYR A 91 -13.02 2.01 -14.05
N ASN A 92 -13.86 1.65 -13.07
CA ASN A 92 -15.29 1.55 -13.29
C ASN A 92 -15.90 2.90 -13.72
N LYS A 93 -15.48 4.00 -13.06
CA LYS A 93 -15.90 5.35 -13.45
C LYS A 93 -15.50 5.68 -14.89
N LEU A 94 -14.29 5.36 -15.33
CA LEU A 94 -13.81 5.59 -16.70
C LEU A 94 -14.50 4.71 -17.73
N LYS A 95 -14.99 3.52 -17.33
CA LYS A 95 -15.81 2.65 -18.19
C LYS A 95 -17.29 3.03 -18.20
N GLY A 96 -17.74 3.96 -17.36
CA GLY A 96 -19.15 4.27 -17.19
C GLY A 96 -19.92 3.15 -16.47
N CYS A 97 -19.22 2.28 -15.74
CA CYS A 97 -19.81 1.19 -14.98
C CYS A 97 -20.16 1.68 -13.58
N PHE A 98 -21.42 1.98 -13.34
CA PHE A 98 -21.94 2.42 -12.05
C PHE A 98 -22.77 1.31 -11.40
N ALA A 99 -22.94 1.38 -10.08
CA ALA A 99 -23.71 0.39 -9.33
C ALA A 99 -25.23 0.52 -9.51
N ASP A 100 -25.66 1.68 -10.00
CA ASP A 100 -27.08 1.99 -10.15
C ASP A 100 -27.77 1.01 -11.11
N GLY A 101 -28.87 0.44 -10.66
CA GLY A 101 -29.66 -0.54 -11.42
C GLY A 101 -29.05 -1.94 -11.56
N LYS A 102 -27.94 -2.26 -10.88
CA LYS A 102 -27.27 -3.56 -10.93
C LYS A 102 -27.58 -4.42 -9.71
N SER A 103 -27.70 -5.74 -9.93
CA SER A 103 -27.78 -6.71 -8.85
C SER A 103 -26.44 -6.89 -8.12
N ALA A 104 -26.46 -7.51 -6.95
CA ALA A 104 -25.24 -7.79 -6.17
C ALA A 104 -24.28 -8.73 -6.95
N GLU A 105 -24.83 -9.69 -7.70
CA GLU A 105 -24.08 -10.64 -8.52
C GLU A 105 -23.36 -9.92 -9.67
N GLU A 106 -24.06 -9.04 -10.39
CA GLU A 106 -23.48 -8.23 -11.46
C GLU A 106 -22.37 -7.29 -10.95
N LEU A 107 -22.53 -6.75 -9.73
CA LEU A 107 -21.52 -5.90 -9.12
C LEU A 107 -20.26 -6.68 -8.73
N GLN A 108 -20.35 -7.95 -8.37
CA GLN A 108 -19.20 -8.77 -8.00
C GLN A 108 -18.16 -8.88 -9.12
N GLU A 109 -18.60 -8.87 -10.39
CA GLU A 109 -17.68 -8.92 -11.54
C GLU A 109 -16.89 -7.63 -11.74
N HIS A 110 -17.37 -6.52 -11.18
CA HIS A 110 -16.77 -5.19 -11.34
C HIS A 110 -15.97 -4.72 -10.13
N VAL A 111 -15.98 -5.47 -9.02
CA VAL A 111 -15.32 -5.04 -7.77
C VAL A 111 -14.22 -5.99 -7.34
N GLY A 112 -13.32 -5.49 -6.47
CA GLY A 112 -12.26 -6.27 -5.86
C GLY A 112 -11.41 -7.02 -6.88
N LYS A 113 -11.15 -8.29 -6.60
CA LYS A 113 -10.26 -9.17 -7.39
C LYS A 113 -10.79 -9.49 -8.79
N GLN A 114 -12.08 -9.31 -9.05
CA GLN A 114 -12.68 -9.58 -10.36
C GLN A 114 -12.53 -8.39 -11.32
N ASN A 115 -12.30 -7.20 -10.81
CA ASN A 115 -12.11 -6.02 -11.64
C ASN A 115 -10.92 -6.16 -12.59
N GLY A 116 -11.10 -5.86 -13.87
CA GLY A 116 -10.07 -6.04 -14.91
C GLY A 116 -8.78 -5.24 -14.65
N ALA A 117 -8.89 -3.99 -14.17
CA ALA A 117 -7.70 -3.20 -13.83
C ALA A 117 -6.95 -3.79 -12.62
N VAL A 118 -7.67 -4.38 -11.65
CA VAL A 118 -7.06 -5.05 -10.52
C VAL A 118 -6.34 -6.33 -10.97
N LYS A 119 -6.97 -7.15 -11.81
CA LYS A 119 -6.34 -8.35 -12.39
C LYS A 119 -5.05 -7.98 -13.15
N LEU A 120 -5.09 -6.93 -13.96
CA LEU A 120 -3.94 -6.46 -14.74
C LEU A 120 -2.79 -6.00 -13.86
N LEU A 121 -3.06 -5.10 -12.90
CA LEU A 121 -2.05 -4.38 -12.16
C LEU A 121 -1.62 -5.09 -10.87
N PHE A 122 -2.57 -5.64 -10.12
CA PHE A 122 -2.33 -6.22 -8.80
C PHE A 122 -2.29 -7.75 -8.79
N GLY A 123 -2.69 -8.36 -9.89
CA GLY A 123 -2.66 -9.81 -10.06
C GLY A 123 -3.99 -10.51 -9.78
N SER A 124 -4.01 -11.82 -10.02
CA SER A 124 -5.18 -12.69 -9.82
C SER A 124 -4.78 -13.97 -9.10
N GLU A 125 -5.62 -14.43 -8.17
CA GLU A 125 -5.45 -15.71 -7.47
C GLU A 125 -5.78 -16.92 -8.36
N GLY A 126 -6.40 -16.68 -9.52
CA GLY A 126 -6.93 -17.73 -10.40
C GLY A 126 -8.28 -18.27 -9.93
N ASP A 127 -8.70 -19.36 -10.56
CA ASP A 127 -9.89 -20.10 -10.19
C ASP A 127 -9.63 -21.04 -8.99
N ASN A 128 -10.67 -21.72 -8.50
CA ASN A 128 -10.59 -22.68 -7.39
C ASN A 128 -9.63 -23.87 -7.65
N LYS A 129 -9.19 -24.05 -8.90
CA LYS A 129 -8.20 -25.08 -9.31
C LYS A 129 -6.82 -24.47 -9.53
N GLY A 130 -6.61 -23.20 -9.21
CA GLY A 130 -5.35 -22.49 -9.40
C GLY A 130 -4.98 -22.21 -10.85
N LYS A 131 -5.92 -22.44 -11.80
CA LYS A 131 -5.74 -22.02 -13.18
C LYS A 131 -5.90 -20.51 -13.27
N ASN A 132 -5.22 -19.89 -14.23
CA ASN A 132 -5.28 -18.44 -14.48
C ASN A 132 -4.71 -17.59 -13.32
N LYS A 133 -3.92 -18.21 -12.43
CA LYS A 133 -3.18 -17.48 -11.41
C LYS A 133 -2.13 -16.58 -12.07
N ARG A 134 -2.11 -15.32 -11.67
CA ARG A 134 -1.23 -14.35 -12.29
C ARG A 134 -0.59 -13.43 -11.26
N ARG A 135 0.72 -13.21 -11.41
CA ARG A 135 1.46 -12.18 -10.70
C ARG A 135 0.99 -10.79 -11.16
N GLY A 136 0.86 -9.84 -10.24
CA GLY A 136 0.61 -8.44 -10.59
C GLY A 136 1.81 -7.78 -11.28
N SER A 137 1.53 -6.73 -12.03
CA SER A 137 2.54 -5.91 -12.71
C SER A 137 3.17 -4.85 -11.81
N LEU A 138 2.66 -4.68 -10.57
CA LEU A 138 3.14 -3.70 -9.61
C LEU A 138 4.01 -4.34 -8.53
N LEU A 139 5.17 -3.72 -8.28
CA LEU A 139 6.02 -3.96 -7.12
C LEU A 139 5.88 -2.73 -6.20
N ILE A 140 5.39 -2.93 -5.00
CA ILE A 140 5.17 -1.88 -4.00
C ILE A 140 6.07 -2.18 -2.82
N SER A 141 6.98 -1.28 -2.50
CA SER A 141 7.90 -1.42 -1.37
C SER A 141 7.20 -1.15 -0.04
N ASP A 142 7.71 -1.74 1.02
CA ASP A 142 7.44 -1.27 2.36
C ASP A 142 8.08 0.11 2.55
N ILE A 143 7.43 0.96 3.33
CA ILE A 143 8.03 2.22 3.75
C ILE A 143 8.65 1.97 5.12
N ILE A 144 9.96 2.15 5.19
CA ILE A 144 10.76 1.95 6.41
C ILE A 144 11.32 3.30 6.82
N GLN A 145 10.93 3.76 8.00
CA GLN A 145 11.39 5.02 8.57
C GLN A 145 12.00 4.79 9.95
N ARG A 146 13.18 5.37 10.21
CA ARG A 146 13.70 5.39 11.57
C ARG A 146 12.82 6.26 12.45
N GLN A 147 12.55 5.81 13.65
CA GLN A 147 11.87 6.62 14.64
C GLN A 147 12.79 7.79 15.05
N THR A 148 12.26 8.99 14.93
CA THR A 148 12.92 10.23 15.33
C THR A 148 12.11 10.92 16.42
N LYS A 149 12.57 12.04 16.95
CA LYS A 149 11.85 12.80 18.00
C LYS A 149 10.55 13.42 17.49
N GLU A 150 10.47 13.65 16.19
CA GLU A 150 9.29 14.24 15.51
C GLU A 150 8.16 13.23 15.32
N ILE A 151 8.40 11.95 15.66
CA ILE A 151 7.38 10.89 15.61
C ILE A 151 7.01 10.49 17.02
N GLU A 152 5.87 10.94 17.48
CA GLU A 152 5.34 10.67 18.80
C GLU A 152 4.38 9.48 18.80
N LYS A 153 4.44 8.71 19.88
CA LYS A 153 3.45 7.66 20.16
C LYS A 153 2.39 8.21 21.07
N LYS A 154 1.14 7.86 20.80
CA LYS A 154 0.02 8.21 21.64
C LYS A 154 -0.90 7.01 21.84
N VAL A 155 -1.31 6.77 23.08
CA VAL A 155 -2.33 5.76 23.39
C VAL A 155 -3.68 6.46 23.39
N LEU A 156 -4.59 5.99 22.54
CA LEU A 156 -5.96 6.44 22.46
C LEU A 156 -6.88 5.38 23.05
N ASN A 157 -7.71 5.79 24.02
CA ASN A 157 -8.71 4.92 24.62
C ASN A 157 -10.06 5.13 23.93
N HIS A 158 -10.69 4.05 23.54
CA HIS A 158 -11.99 4.04 22.88
C HIS A 158 -13.03 3.32 23.74
N VAL A 159 -14.22 3.91 23.83
CA VAL A 159 -15.35 3.30 24.52
C VAL A 159 -16.60 3.45 23.67
N LYS A 160 -17.43 2.43 23.65
CA LYS A 160 -18.76 2.50 23.05
C LYS A 160 -19.78 2.81 24.13
N ILE A 161 -20.53 3.88 23.95
CA ILE A 161 -21.61 4.27 24.85
C ILE A 161 -22.93 3.71 24.33
N ASP A 162 -23.67 3.07 25.21
CA ASP A 162 -25.05 2.67 24.95
C ASP A 162 -25.96 3.90 24.92
N ARG A 163 -26.70 4.04 23.83
CA ARG A 163 -27.53 5.23 23.61
C ARG A 163 -28.74 5.36 24.54
N PHE A 164 -29.19 4.25 25.09
CA PHE A 164 -30.40 4.21 25.94
C PHE A 164 -30.03 4.41 27.42
N THR A 165 -28.97 3.75 27.85
CA THR A 165 -28.57 3.78 29.27
C THR A 165 -27.56 4.89 29.57
N GLY A 166 -26.87 5.41 28.55
CA GLY A 166 -25.74 6.35 28.69
C GLY A 166 -24.48 5.72 29.30
N GLY A 167 -24.50 4.41 29.58
CA GLY A 167 -23.39 3.67 30.16
C GLY A 167 -22.46 3.09 29.09
N ALA A 168 -21.25 2.70 29.52
CA ALA A 168 -20.31 2.00 28.64
C ALA A 168 -20.80 0.58 28.34
N VAL A 169 -20.73 0.18 27.05
CA VAL A 169 -21.03 -1.19 26.65
C VAL A 169 -19.92 -2.12 27.14
N THR A 170 -20.31 -3.19 27.88
CA THR A 170 -19.36 -4.18 28.38
C THR A 170 -18.52 -4.79 27.23
N GLY A 171 -17.20 -4.87 27.43
CA GLY A 171 -16.27 -5.43 26.43
C GLY A 171 -15.99 -4.51 25.22
N ALA A 172 -16.46 -3.26 25.24
CA ALA A 172 -16.24 -2.29 24.16
C ALA A 172 -15.25 -1.17 24.56
N LEU A 173 -14.48 -1.38 25.60
CA LEU A 173 -13.32 -0.55 25.93
C LEU A 173 -12.09 -1.18 25.32
N PHE A 174 -11.37 -0.43 24.51
CA PHE A 174 -10.08 -0.85 23.97
C PHE A 174 -9.16 0.35 23.77
N SER A 175 -7.86 0.09 23.76
CA SER A 175 -6.81 1.08 23.57
C SER A 175 -5.96 0.75 22.33
N GLU A 176 -5.56 1.78 21.61
CA GLU A 176 -4.66 1.63 20.47
C GLU A 176 -3.48 2.62 20.56
N GLU A 177 -2.27 2.13 20.30
CA GLU A 177 -1.08 2.97 20.17
C GLU A 177 -0.99 3.47 18.75
N VAL A 178 -1.26 4.75 18.54
CA VAL A 178 -1.16 5.42 17.25
C VAL A 178 0.13 6.23 17.17
N LEU A 179 0.55 6.57 15.95
CA LEU A 179 1.66 7.48 15.70
C LEU A 179 1.15 8.83 15.25
N TYR A 180 1.77 9.86 15.77
CA TYR A 180 1.68 11.22 15.29
C TYR A 180 3.04 11.61 14.71
N ALA A 181 3.07 11.97 13.43
CA ALA A 181 4.29 12.38 12.76
C ALA A 181 4.04 13.74 12.10
N HIS A 182 4.63 14.78 12.65
CA HIS A 182 4.56 16.13 12.13
C HIS A 182 5.86 16.47 11.39
N GLU A 183 5.75 17.10 10.22
CA GLU A 183 6.90 17.53 9.41
C GLU A 183 7.84 16.39 8.92
N ILE A 184 7.36 15.14 8.94
CA ILE A 184 8.09 14.00 8.40
C ILE A 184 7.45 13.53 7.11
N SER A 185 8.28 13.30 6.11
CA SER A 185 7.87 12.72 4.85
C SER A 185 8.27 11.25 4.77
N PHE A 186 7.35 10.43 4.30
CA PHE A 186 7.55 9.03 3.99
C PHE A 186 7.67 8.86 2.48
N ILE A 187 8.67 8.10 2.03
CA ILE A 187 8.87 7.84 0.61
C ILE A 187 8.30 6.47 0.27
N LEU A 188 7.35 6.44 -0.65
CA LEU A 188 6.78 5.23 -1.22
C LEU A 188 7.26 5.06 -2.66
N GLU A 189 7.93 3.95 -2.95
CA GLU A 189 8.33 3.59 -4.30
C GLU A 189 7.44 2.49 -4.86
N ILE A 190 7.02 2.68 -6.10
CA ILE A 190 6.23 1.69 -6.85
C ILE A 190 6.87 1.52 -8.23
N LEU A 191 7.14 0.27 -8.59
CA LEU A 191 7.62 -0.08 -9.92
C LEU A 191 6.50 -0.80 -10.69
N LEU A 192 6.27 -0.35 -11.91
CA LEU A 192 5.30 -0.93 -12.82
C LEU A 192 6.02 -1.61 -13.99
N ASP A 193 5.88 -2.92 -14.09
CA ASP A 193 6.46 -3.74 -15.14
C ASP A 193 5.72 -3.53 -16.48
N LYS A 194 6.41 -2.91 -17.46
CA LYS A 194 5.86 -2.62 -18.80
C LYS A 194 5.62 -3.90 -19.60
N ALA A 195 6.50 -4.90 -19.47
CA ALA A 195 6.38 -6.16 -20.17
C ALA A 195 5.14 -6.92 -19.69
N ALA A 196 4.93 -7.00 -18.36
CA ALA A 196 3.78 -7.66 -17.78
C ALA A 196 2.44 -7.06 -18.22
N ILE A 197 2.38 -5.74 -18.47
CA ILE A 197 1.20 -5.07 -19.03
C ILE A 197 1.03 -5.41 -20.51
N THR A 198 2.11 -5.37 -21.28
CA THR A 198 2.07 -5.62 -22.72
C THR A 198 1.63 -7.04 -23.02
N GLU A 199 2.19 -8.00 -22.29
CA GLU A 199 1.91 -9.45 -22.41
C GLU A 199 0.56 -9.87 -21.83
N PHE A 200 -0.16 -8.96 -21.16
CA PHE A 200 -1.47 -9.28 -20.60
C PHE A 200 -2.43 -9.72 -21.70
N LYS A 201 -2.78 -10.99 -21.63
CA LYS A 201 -3.84 -11.59 -22.44
C LYS A 201 -4.98 -11.98 -21.51
N GLU A 202 -6.17 -11.62 -21.89
CA GLU A 202 -7.39 -12.07 -21.23
C GLU A 202 -7.69 -13.50 -21.61
N ASP A 203 -8.36 -14.21 -20.72
CA ASP A 203 -8.90 -15.52 -21.03
C ASP A 203 -9.96 -15.39 -22.12
N LYS A 204 -9.89 -16.27 -23.11
CA LYS A 204 -10.77 -16.24 -24.30
C LYS A 204 -12.27 -16.36 -23.98
N GLU A 205 -12.62 -16.72 -22.74
CA GLU A 205 -14.00 -16.87 -22.27
C GLU A 205 -14.62 -15.55 -21.77
N ASP A 206 -13.79 -14.56 -21.39
CA ASP A 206 -14.24 -13.25 -20.88
C ASP A 206 -14.38 -12.18 -21.98
N LYS A 207 -15.13 -12.48 -23.04
CA LYS A 207 -15.32 -11.56 -24.18
C LYS A 207 -16.00 -10.23 -23.82
N GLU A 208 -16.71 -10.16 -22.72
CA GLU A 208 -17.40 -8.93 -22.27
C GLU A 208 -16.52 -7.98 -21.44
N ASN A 209 -15.40 -8.46 -20.90
CA ASN A 209 -14.52 -7.71 -19.99
C ASN A 209 -13.18 -7.30 -20.58
N ASN A 210 -13.13 -6.93 -21.87
CA ASN A 210 -11.89 -6.45 -22.48
C ASN A 210 -11.29 -5.32 -21.62
N VAL A 211 -10.11 -5.60 -21.00
CA VAL A 211 -9.41 -4.66 -20.13
C VAL A 211 -8.77 -3.57 -20.97
N ASP A 212 -9.31 -2.38 -20.89
CA ASP A 212 -8.69 -1.20 -21.46
C ASP A 212 -7.45 -0.83 -20.62
N LYS A 213 -6.27 -1.23 -21.10
CA LYS A 213 -4.98 -1.01 -20.45
C LYS A 213 -4.72 0.46 -20.17
N ASN A 214 -5.10 1.34 -21.10
CA ASN A 214 -4.90 2.79 -20.93
C ASN A 214 -5.80 3.35 -19.83
N LYS A 215 -7.06 2.93 -19.79
CA LYS A 215 -7.97 3.32 -18.69
C LYS A 215 -7.52 2.73 -17.35
N ALA A 216 -6.98 1.50 -17.33
CA ALA A 216 -6.46 0.89 -16.11
C ALA A 216 -5.25 1.68 -15.55
N LEU A 217 -4.30 2.06 -16.40
CA LEU A 217 -3.16 2.89 -16.02
C LEU A 217 -3.60 4.27 -15.53
N LYS A 218 -4.51 4.92 -16.26
CA LYS A 218 -5.07 6.21 -15.85
C LYS A 218 -5.81 6.13 -14.52
N ALA A 219 -6.56 5.05 -14.28
CA ALA A 219 -7.25 4.81 -13.02
C ALA A 219 -6.25 4.65 -11.86
N PHE A 220 -5.16 3.93 -12.09
CA PHE A 220 -4.09 3.74 -11.11
C PHE A 220 -3.39 5.06 -10.78
N GLU A 221 -2.98 5.84 -11.77
CA GLU A 221 -2.35 7.16 -11.57
C GLU A 221 -3.29 8.13 -10.84
N THR A 222 -4.60 8.03 -11.11
CA THR A 222 -5.60 8.80 -10.36
C THR A 222 -5.69 8.35 -8.91
N ALA A 223 -5.60 7.04 -8.63
CA ALA A 223 -5.56 6.51 -7.27
C ALA A 223 -4.32 6.97 -6.50
N LEU A 224 -3.13 7.01 -7.15
CA LEU A 224 -1.92 7.58 -6.56
C LEU A 224 -2.08 9.07 -6.25
N THR A 225 -2.70 9.82 -7.16
CA THR A 225 -2.99 11.24 -6.95
C THR A 225 -3.97 11.44 -5.79
N ASP A 226 -4.98 10.58 -5.64
CA ASP A 226 -5.92 10.64 -4.51
C ASP A 226 -5.21 10.40 -3.16
N LEU A 227 -4.22 9.52 -3.13
CA LEU A 227 -3.39 9.33 -1.93
C LEU A 227 -2.66 10.62 -1.56
N CYS A 228 -2.02 11.28 -2.54
CA CYS A 228 -1.33 12.55 -2.33
C CYS A 228 -2.26 13.73 -2.00
N LYS A 229 -3.57 13.61 -2.29
CA LYS A 229 -4.59 14.63 -1.97
C LYS A 229 -5.30 14.42 -0.63
N GLY A 230 -5.01 13.34 0.07
CA GLY A 230 -5.72 12.96 1.28
C GLY A 230 -7.08 12.28 1.05
N TYR A 231 -7.40 11.91 -0.20
CA TYR A 231 -8.68 11.28 -0.54
C TYR A 231 -8.63 9.74 -0.42
N LEU A 232 -7.45 9.17 -0.20
CA LEU A 232 -7.24 7.76 0.04
C LEU A 232 -6.44 7.58 1.33
N PRO A 233 -7.08 7.49 2.50
CA PRO A 233 -6.39 7.22 3.75
C PRO A 233 -5.87 5.78 3.79
N LEU A 234 -4.76 5.56 4.51
CA LEU A 234 -4.11 4.26 4.68
C LEU A 234 -4.14 3.79 6.14
N GLY A 235 -4.17 2.47 6.31
CA GLY A 235 -4.08 1.85 7.63
C GLY A 235 -5.42 1.69 8.35
N GLY A 236 -5.37 1.59 9.67
CA GLY A 236 -6.54 1.41 10.53
C GLY A 236 -7.13 2.74 11.02
N GLY A 237 -8.40 2.70 11.41
CA GLY A 237 -9.07 3.88 11.99
C GLY A 237 -9.36 5.01 11.01
N VAL A 238 -9.39 4.72 9.70
CA VAL A 238 -9.63 5.73 8.66
C VAL A 238 -10.98 6.45 8.82
N ASN A 239 -11.99 5.78 9.32
CA ASN A 239 -13.29 6.38 9.63
C ASN A 239 -13.27 7.25 10.91
N ARG A 240 -12.15 7.28 11.62
CA ARG A 240 -11.88 8.15 12.78
C ARG A 240 -10.88 9.28 12.44
N GLY A 241 -10.49 9.40 11.17
CA GLY A 241 -9.57 10.42 10.68
C GLY A 241 -8.10 9.99 10.59
N ASN A 242 -7.76 8.77 11.01
CA ASN A 242 -6.38 8.31 10.94
C ASN A 242 -5.94 8.02 9.49
N GLY A 243 -4.65 8.13 9.26
CA GLY A 243 -4.00 7.66 8.02
C GLY A 243 -4.21 8.53 6.80
N THR A 244 -4.59 9.78 6.96
CA THR A 244 -4.66 10.75 5.86
C THR A 244 -3.27 11.30 5.56
N PHE A 245 -2.90 11.27 4.28
CA PHE A 245 -1.61 11.77 3.80
C PHE A 245 -1.82 12.82 2.72
N THR A 246 -0.93 13.80 2.69
CA THR A 246 -0.77 14.74 1.58
C THR A 246 0.63 14.62 1.02
N GLY A 247 0.87 15.07 -0.20
CA GLY A 247 2.22 14.97 -0.73
C GLY A 247 2.33 15.17 -2.23
N SER A 248 3.43 14.68 -2.80
CA SER A 248 3.73 14.79 -4.21
C SER A 248 3.91 13.42 -4.87
N LEU A 249 3.69 13.39 -6.18
CA LEU A 249 3.82 12.20 -7.02
C LEU A 249 4.74 12.51 -8.21
N LYS A 250 5.77 11.71 -8.36
CA LYS A 250 6.66 11.72 -9.53
C LYS A 250 6.51 10.43 -10.31
N LYS A 251 6.70 10.54 -11.63
CA LYS A 251 6.76 9.41 -12.57
C LYS A 251 8.03 9.51 -13.38
N ASP A 252 8.88 8.50 -13.30
CA ASP A 252 10.21 8.47 -13.95
C ASP A 252 11.05 9.73 -13.70
N GLY A 253 10.89 10.35 -12.51
CA GLY A 253 11.55 11.59 -12.08
C GLY A 253 10.76 12.87 -12.31
N ASP A 254 9.79 12.86 -13.22
CA ASP A 254 8.97 14.04 -13.52
C ASP A 254 7.81 14.19 -12.52
N THR A 255 7.63 15.38 -11.98
CA THR A 255 6.51 15.68 -11.05
C THR A 255 5.21 15.75 -11.83
N ILE A 256 4.28 14.84 -11.53
CA ILE A 256 2.94 14.80 -12.12
C ILE A 256 1.86 15.33 -11.19
N TYR A 257 2.14 15.44 -9.89
CA TYR A 257 1.27 16.06 -8.90
C TYR A 257 2.07 16.58 -7.71
N GLU A 258 1.68 17.74 -7.18
CA GLU A 258 2.19 18.31 -5.94
C GLU A 258 1.04 18.94 -5.15
N TYR A 259 0.96 18.60 -3.86
CA TYR A 259 0.00 19.21 -2.94
C TYR A 259 0.44 20.65 -2.62
N LYS A 260 -0.45 21.62 -2.79
CA LYS A 260 -0.20 23.05 -2.55
C LYS A 260 -0.83 23.51 -1.26
#